data_4113369e9310d1027588582b8822a01e
#
_entry.id   4113369e9310d1027588582b8822a01e
#
_cell.length_a   1.000
_cell.length_b   1.000
_cell.length_c   1.000
_cell.angle_alpha   90.00
_cell.angle_beta   90.00
_cell.angle_gamma   90.00
#
_symmetry.space_group_name_H-M   'P 1'
#
loop_
_entity.id
_entity.type
_entity.pdbx_description
1 polymer ?
#
loop_
_entity_poly.entity_id
_entity_poly.type
_entity_poly.pdbx_seq_one_letter_code
_entity_poly.pdbx_strand_id
1 'polypeptide(L)'
;LEKSVIFEYSSSLDPTEISVYSIDGNNDPEYYLLKKSTPVISVERQTKSFTLGGPKRYLILDLNDNNIVSIESIVDSEGNEWTEVPYLAQNTVFKEIPNIRSNTPTLSEYQQQTPYLLSLKKVPKRFATRFISNGVLEIQFGAGSSDKVDEEILPIPDNVGLGNRDGRSKLNQAIDPSNFLLSKTYGEVPKNTTLTVTYLKGGGIQSNTPSNTINKIAGITTTNKPNLNGTTQAFIRDSLAVTNPEPSTGGGSGDSIEDIRLNTLATFSAQQRIITKNDYLVRTLSMPPKLGSVAKAYIEKTSNIESNTGAEKSQLSSNLYVLGYDKDKYITNLNTATKTNLITYLDNFKPLSDSINIKDAFVINYGVDFEITTFSNTSDQQILLECVSTLKDYFNIDKWQINQPIIESEIYNLIGNVGGVQSVNNVIFKNLTGVELGYSQYKYDFKGATKKKVIY
;
A
#
# COMPACT_ATOMS: atom_id res chain seq x y z
N LEU A 1 -24.94 4.26 -2.56
CA LEU A 1 -24.22 5.46 -2.11
C LEU A 1 -24.01 6.40 -3.31
N GLU A 2 -24.38 7.66 -3.21
CA GLU A 2 -24.06 8.67 -4.21
C GLU A 2 -22.56 8.96 -4.19
N LYS A 3 -21.93 8.93 -5.36
CA LYS A 3 -20.51 9.24 -5.52
C LYS A 3 -20.35 10.27 -6.64
N SER A 4 -19.58 11.32 -6.37
CA SER A 4 -19.19 12.29 -7.39
C SER A 4 -18.09 11.72 -8.26
N VAL A 5 -18.25 11.83 -9.58
CA VAL A 5 -17.26 11.45 -10.57
C VAL A 5 -16.88 12.70 -11.35
N ILE A 6 -15.58 12.99 -11.44
CA ILE A 6 -15.06 14.16 -12.16
C ILE A 6 -14.34 13.65 -13.40
N PHE A 7 -14.70 14.14 -14.59
CA PHE A 7 -13.97 13.88 -15.81
C PHE A 7 -12.90 14.95 -15.96
N GLU A 8 -11.65 14.58 -15.67
CA GLU A 8 -10.46 15.40 -15.86
C GLU A 8 -9.61 14.84 -16.99
N TYR A 9 -9.10 15.72 -17.84
CA TYR A 9 -8.44 15.32 -19.08
C TYR A 9 -7.09 14.63 -18.90
N SER A 10 -6.44 14.76 -17.75
CA SER A 10 -5.06 14.27 -17.57
C SER A 10 -4.68 13.93 -16.12
N SER A 11 -5.64 13.51 -15.29
CA SER A 11 -5.31 13.12 -13.93
C SER A 11 -4.81 11.67 -13.89
N SER A 12 -3.56 11.47 -13.54
CA SER A 12 -3.00 10.13 -13.25
C SER A 12 -3.56 9.50 -11.98
N LEU A 13 -4.17 10.31 -11.11
CA LEU A 13 -4.82 9.86 -9.89
C LEU A 13 -6.14 9.15 -10.16
N ASP A 14 -6.82 9.56 -11.25
CA ASP A 14 -8.13 9.08 -11.59
C ASP A 14 -8.32 9.18 -13.13
N PRO A 15 -7.70 8.29 -13.90
CA PRO A 15 -7.60 8.40 -15.34
C PRO A 15 -8.96 8.26 -16.01
N THR A 16 -9.22 9.16 -16.99
CA THR A 16 -10.37 9.09 -17.88
C THR A 16 -9.94 8.41 -19.19
N GLU A 17 -10.61 7.35 -19.56
CA GLU A 17 -10.42 6.68 -20.84
C GLU A 17 -11.04 7.54 -21.96
N ILE A 18 -10.26 7.79 -23.02
CA ILE A 18 -10.68 8.59 -24.17
C ILE A 18 -10.59 7.72 -25.41
N SER A 19 -11.70 7.60 -26.12
CA SER A 19 -11.78 6.88 -27.40
C SER A 19 -12.51 7.71 -28.43
N VAL A 20 -12.30 7.44 -29.70
CA VAL A 20 -13.06 8.06 -30.80
C VAL A 20 -14.45 7.42 -30.80
N TYR A 21 -15.50 8.24 -30.72
CA TYR A 21 -16.90 7.81 -30.76
C TYR A 21 -17.44 7.79 -32.16
N SER A 22 -17.22 8.87 -32.93
CA SER A 22 -17.62 8.96 -34.34
C SER A 22 -16.54 9.67 -35.15
N ILE A 23 -16.51 9.34 -36.45
CA ILE A 23 -15.62 9.93 -37.44
C ILE A 23 -16.51 10.64 -38.51
N ASP A 24 -16.01 11.74 -39.02
CA ASP A 24 -16.68 12.49 -40.10
C ASP A 24 -16.45 11.84 -41.49
N GLY A 25 -17.04 12.45 -42.55
CA GLY A 25 -16.91 11.99 -43.93
C GLY A 25 -15.47 12.03 -44.49
N ASN A 26 -14.54 12.71 -43.81
CA ASN A 26 -13.12 12.83 -44.16
C ASN A 26 -12.23 11.87 -43.34
N ASN A 27 -12.85 11.01 -42.55
CA ASN A 27 -12.17 10.08 -41.62
C ASN A 27 -11.48 10.78 -40.42
N ASP A 28 -11.84 12.02 -40.10
CA ASP A 28 -11.41 12.75 -38.92
C ASP A 28 -12.34 12.50 -37.74
N PRO A 29 -11.81 12.46 -36.48
CA PRO A 29 -12.64 12.29 -35.29
C PRO A 29 -13.64 13.46 -35.11
N GLU A 30 -14.93 13.16 -35.16
CA GLU A 30 -15.99 14.14 -34.93
C GLU A 30 -16.33 14.28 -33.44
N TYR A 31 -16.50 13.15 -32.75
CA TYR A 31 -16.76 13.10 -31.32
C TYR A 31 -15.86 12.12 -30.60
N TYR A 32 -15.48 12.48 -29.36
CA TYR A 32 -14.73 11.61 -28.44
C TYR A 32 -15.64 11.12 -27.33
N LEU A 33 -15.52 9.85 -26.97
CA LEU A 33 -16.15 9.25 -25.81
C LEU A 33 -15.18 9.30 -24.62
N LEU A 34 -15.59 9.99 -23.55
CA LEU A 34 -14.90 9.96 -22.28
C LEU A 34 -15.58 8.92 -21.38
N LYS A 35 -14.85 7.93 -20.96
CA LYS A 35 -15.34 6.85 -20.09
C LYS A 35 -14.54 6.78 -18.81
N LYS A 36 -15.24 6.62 -17.69
CA LYS A 36 -14.64 6.50 -16.39
C LYS A 36 -15.40 5.46 -15.56
N SER A 37 -14.66 4.55 -14.92
CA SER A 37 -15.21 3.56 -14.02
C SER A 37 -14.84 3.90 -12.59
N THR A 38 -15.80 3.81 -11.68
CA THR A 38 -15.53 4.04 -10.25
C THR A 38 -16.24 2.97 -9.42
N PRO A 39 -15.58 2.39 -8.42
CA PRO A 39 -16.22 1.44 -7.51
C PRO A 39 -17.21 2.18 -6.62
N VAL A 40 -18.40 1.59 -6.45
CA VAL A 40 -19.45 2.08 -5.57
C VAL A 40 -19.92 0.96 -4.65
N ILE A 41 -20.46 1.33 -3.49
CA ILE A 41 -21.00 0.38 -2.51
C ILE A 41 -22.51 0.56 -2.46
N SER A 42 -23.26 -0.55 -2.52
CA SER A 42 -24.71 -0.55 -2.39
C SER A 42 -25.10 -0.46 -0.91
N VAL A 43 -25.26 0.76 -0.40
CA VAL A 43 -25.56 1.06 1.00
C VAL A 43 -26.45 2.29 1.10
N GLU A 44 -27.16 2.40 2.21
CA GLU A 44 -27.91 3.59 2.61
C GLU A 44 -27.12 4.36 3.68
N ARG A 45 -27.04 5.68 3.55
CA ARG A 45 -26.41 6.54 4.54
C ARG A 45 -27.45 6.91 5.61
N GLN A 46 -27.15 6.63 6.88
CA GLN A 46 -27.95 6.97 8.04
C GLN A 46 -27.17 7.88 8.99
N THR A 47 -27.89 8.72 9.72
CA THR A 47 -27.29 9.63 10.70
C THR A 47 -28.00 9.51 12.03
N LYS A 48 -27.22 9.42 13.12
CA LYS A 48 -27.73 9.37 14.49
C LYS A 48 -26.97 10.34 15.38
N SER A 49 -27.68 11.08 16.21
CA SER A 49 -27.07 12.04 17.14
C SER A 49 -27.17 11.56 18.58
N PHE A 50 -26.08 11.77 19.34
CA PHE A 50 -25.97 11.44 20.75
C PHE A 50 -25.57 12.68 21.52
N THR A 51 -26.42 13.15 22.44
CA THR A 51 -26.11 14.25 23.34
C THR A 51 -25.43 13.72 24.58
N LEU A 52 -24.21 14.18 24.82
CA LEU A 52 -23.35 13.72 25.90
C LEU A 52 -23.20 14.83 26.97
N GLY A 53 -23.26 14.41 28.23
CA GLY A 53 -22.95 15.26 29.39
C GLY A 53 -21.46 15.21 29.74
N GLY A 54 -21.18 15.21 31.06
CA GLY A 54 -19.81 15.14 31.57
C GLY A 54 -19.03 13.92 31.09
N PRO A 55 -17.69 13.94 31.17
CA PRO A 55 -16.83 12.90 30.61
C PRO A 55 -17.05 11.56 31.33
N LYS A 56 -17.34 10.52 30.56
CA LYS A 56 -17.41 9.12 31.01
C LYS A 56 -16.27 8.35 30.40
N ARG A 57 -15.37 7.76 31.21
CA ARG A 57 -14.24 6.96 30.75
C ARG A 57 -14.74 5.73 30.00
N TYR A 58 -14.08 5.43 28.89
CA TYR A 58 -14.42 4.29 28.02
C TYR A 58 -15.90 4.27 27.64
N LEU A 59 -16.44 5.48 27.35
CA LEU A 59 -17.81 5.62 26.90
C LEU A 59 -18.11 4.69 25.75
N ILE A 60 -19.19 3.92 25.87
CA ILE A 60 -19.71 3.05 24.81
C ILE A 60 -21.03 3.64 24.34
N LEU A 61 -21.19 3.76 23.04
CA LEU A 61 -22.43 4.15 22.38
C LEU A 61 -22.89 3.02 21.47
N ASP A 62 -24.15 2.63 21.64
CA ASP A 62 -24.77 1.60 20.81
C ASP A 62 -25.58 2.26 19.70
N LEU A 63 -25.32 1.90 18.46
CA LEU A 63 -26.12 2.39 17.34
C LEU A 63 -27.54 1.81 17.35
N ASN A 64 -27.75 0.62 17.97
CA ASN A 64 -29.05 -0.07 18.03
C ASN A 64 -29.70 -0.19 16.64
N ASP A 65 -28.89 -0.44 15.63
CA ASP A 65 -29.33 -0.70 14.26
C ASP A 65 -28.64 -1.95 13.72
N ASN A 66 -29.31 -2.63 12.81
CA ASN A 66 -28.84 -3.87 12.21
C ASN A 66 -28.28 -3.60 10.82
N ASN A 67 -27.42 -4.52 10.33
CA ASN A 67 -26.83 -4.43 8.99
C ASN A 67 -25.97 -3.17 8.79
N ILE A 68 -25.25 -2.75 9.81
CA ILE A 68 -24.29 -1.67 9.70
C ILE A 68 -23.03 -2.21 9.01
N VAL A 69 -22.60 -1.56 7.93
CA VAL A 69 -21.41 -1.93 7.16
C VAL A 69 -20.18 -1.24 7.74
N SER A 70 -20.27 0.08 7.97
CA SER A 70 -19.16 0.88 8.50
C SER A 70 -19.66 2.22 9.04
N ILE A 71 -18.84 2.86 9.85
CA ILE A 71 -19.02 4.27 10.21
C ILE A 71 -18.33 5.11 9.14
N GLU A 72 -19.02 6.10 8.60
CA GLU A 72 -18.46 7.04 7.63
C GLU A 72 -17.76 8.21 8.33
N SER A 73 -18.41 8.79 9.35
CA SER A 73 -17.84 9.88 10.14
C SER A 73 -18.48 10.01 11.50
N ILE A 74 -17.74 10.51 12.48
CA ILE A 74 -18.25 11.00 13.75
C ILE A 74 -17.73 12.42 13.95
N VAL A 75 -18.65 13.36 14.09
CA VAL A 75 -18.34 14.79 14.26
C VAL A 75 -18.98 15.30 15.53
N ASP A 76 -18.24 16.08 16.31
CA ASP A 76 -18.79 16.73 17.51
C ASP A 76 -19.42 18.10 17.18
N SER A 77 -20.14 18.70 18.14
CA SER A 77 -20.80 20.01 17.96
C SER A 77 -19.83 21.17 17.70
N GLU A 78 -18.53 20.98 17.94
CA GLU A 78 -17.47 21.96 17.64
C GLU A 78 -16.90 21.77 16.23
N GLY A 79 -17.36 20.76 15.48
CA GLY A 79 -16.87 20.43 14.14
C GLY A 79 -15.60 19.58 14.12
N ASN A 80 -15.17 19.02 15.25
CA ASN A 80 -14.03 18.14 15.27
C ASN A 80 -14.42 16.73 14.82
N GLU A 81 -13.61 16.17 13.93
CA GLU A 81 -13.73 14.78 13.49
C GLU A 81 -13.07 13.81 14.47
N TRP A 82 -13.78 12.75 14.79
CA TRP A 82 -13.28 11.59 15.53
C TRP A 82 -12.85 10.52 14.56
N THR A 83 -11.66 9.98 14.74
CA THR A 83 -11.05 9.02 13.80
C THR A 83 -11.22 7.60 14.31
N GLU A 84 -11.69 6.71 13.43
CA GLU A 84 -11.73 5.28 13.72
C GLU A 84 -10.33 4.68 13.73
N VAL A 85 -10.08 3.86 14.76
CA VAL A 85 -8.82 3.10 14.89
C VAL A 85 -9.13 1.64 15.23
N PRO A 86 -8.31 0.67 14.81
CA PRO A 86 -8.49 -0.74 15.13
C PRO A 86 -8.53 -1.02 16.65
N TYR A 87 -7.79 -0.24 17.42
CA TYR A 87 -7.73 -0.32 18.89
C TYR A 87 -7.35 1.03 19.49
N LEU A 88 -7.90 1.34 20.64
CA LEU A 88 -7.77 2.67 21.26
C LEU A 88 -6.33 3.10 21.59
N ALA A 89 -5.39 2.15 21.77
CA ALA A 89 -3.99 2.49 22.01
C ALA A 89 -3.28 3.02 20.76
N GLN A 90 -3.83 2.82 19.56
CA GLN A 90 -3.25 3.35 18.32
C GLN A 90 -3.48 4.86 18.24
N ASN A 91 -2.42 5.63 18.37
CA ASN A 91 -2.48 7.10 18.37
C ASN A 91 -2.15 7.73 17.02
N THR A 92 -1.76 6.95 16.04
CA THR A 92 -1.40 7.40 14.71
C THR A 92 -2.16 6.63 13.64
N VAL A 93 -2.57 7.32 12.59
CA VAL A 93 -3.20 6.73 11.41
C VAL A 93 -2.49 7.20 10.16
N PHE A 94 -2.51 6.38 9.12
CA PHE A 94 -2.01 6.79 7.82
C PHE A 94 -3.00 7.74 7.15
N LYS A 95 -2.49 8.87 6.68
CA LYS A 95 -3.21 9.81 5.84
C LYS A 95 -2.59 9.81 4.45
N GLU A 96 -3.40 9.58 3.43
CA GLU A 96 -3.01 9.69 2.04
C GLU A 96 -3.15 11.14 1.57
N ILE A 97 -2.09 11.67 1.00
CA ILE A 97 -2.04 13.02 0.44
C ILE A 97 -1.82 12.89 -1.07
N PRO A 98 -2.69 13.45 -1.93
CA PRO A 98 -2.46 13.45 -3.36
C PRO A 98 -1.12 14.07 -3.71
N ASN A 99 -0.33 13.39 -4.52
CA ASN A 99 0.99 13.84 -4.95
C ASN A 99 0.84 14.82 -6.14
N ILE A 100 0.39 16.03 -5.83
CA ILE A 100 0.23 17.12 -6.80
C ILE A 100 1.15 18.28 -6.43
N ARG A 101 1.49 19.12 -7.42
CA ARG A 101 2.46 20.21 -7.25
C ARG A 101 2.09 21.17 -6.11
N SER A 102 0.81 21.40 -5.87
CA SER A 102 0.36 22.26 -4.75
C SER A 102 0.64 21.68 -3.37
N ASN A 103 0.64 20.35 -3.24
CA ASN A 103 0.85 19.67 -1.96
C ASN A 103 2.32 19.28 -1.75
N THR A 104 2.98 18.83 -2.82
CA THR A 104 4.34 18.27 -2.77
C THR A 104 5.16 18.70 -3.99
N PRO A 105 5.69 19.93 -4.01
CA PRO A 105 6.36 20.48 -5.21
C PRO A 105 7.53 19.63 -5.71
N THR A 106 8.31 19.04 -4.78
CA THR A 106 9.52 18.25 -5.10
C THR A 106 9.25 16.82 -5.53
N LEU A 107 8.12 16.24 -5.13
CA LEU A 107 7.77 14.84 -5.41
C LEU A 107 6.70 14.70 -6.48
N SER A 108 6.10 15.81 -6.91
CA SER A 108 5.02 15.81 -7.92
C SER A 108 5.47 15.35 -9.30
N GLU A 109 6.77 15.37 -9.60
CA GLU A 109 7.33 14.80 -10.83
C GLU A 109 7.08 13.27 -10.94
N TYR A 110 6.93 12.59 -9.79
CA TYR A 110 6.68 11.14 -9.71
C TYR A 110 5.19 10.79 -9.62
N GLN A 111 4.29 11.74 -9.85
CA GLN A 111 2.84 11.56 -9.70
C GLN A 111 2.28 10.35 -10.46
N GLN A 112 2.79 10.08 -11.66
CA GLN A 112 2.35 8.95 -12.48
C GLN A 112 2.66 7.58 -11.85
N GLN A 113 3.80 7.47 -11.19
CA GLN A 113 4.25 6.24 -10.54
C GLN A 113 3.77 6.14 -9.09
N THR A 114 3.66 7.29 -8.43
CA THR A 114 3.29 7.41 -7.01
C THR A 114 2.23 8.51 -6.87
N PRO A 115 0.95 8.18 -7.15
CA PRO A 115 -0.14 9.16 -7.15
C PRO A 115 -0.46 9.72 -5.77
N TYR A 116 -0.20 8.98 -4.71
CA TYR A 116 -0.41 9.43 -3.33
C TYR A 116 0.86 9.30 -2.50
N LEU A 117 1.03 10.21 -1.57
CA LEU A 117 2.05 10.16 -0.52
C LEU A 117 1.41 9.76 0.80
N LEU A 118 2.12 8.96 1.58
CA LEU A 118 1.67 8.48 2.87
C LEU A 118 2.26 9.37 3.97
N SER A 119 1.39 9.85 4.86
CA SER A 119 1.77 10.64 6.03
C SER A 119 1.17 10.03 7.28
N LEU A 120 1.90 10.11 8.40
CA LEU A 120 1.40 9.72 9.71
C LEU A 120 0.73 10.91 10.38
N LYS A 121 -0.55 10.76 10.75
CA LYS A 121 -1.32 11.75 11.49
C LYS A 121 -1.56 11.23 12.91
N LYS A 122 -1.19 12.02 13.93
CA LYS A 122 -1.59 11.75 15.32
C LYS A 122 -3.08 12.07 15.49
N VAL A 123 -3.83 11.17 16.14
CA VAL A 123 -5.27 11.27 16.35
C VAL A 123 -5.63 11.15 17.81
N PRO A 124 -5.63 12.26 18.56
CA PRO A 124 -6.04 12.25 19.97
C PRO A 124 -7.53 11.93 20.13
N LYS A 125 -8.41 12.48 19.28
CA LYS A 125 -9.83 12.18 19.20
C LYS A 125 -10.05 10.95 18.32
N ARG A 126 -10.26 9.80 18.96
CA ARG A 126 -10.39 8.51 18.27
C ARG A 126 -11.38 7.60 18.97
N PHE A 127 -11.90 6.66 18.20
CA PHE A 127 -12.80 5.63 18.68
C PHE A 127 -12.45 4.29 18.04
N ALA A 128 -12.87 3.21 18.69
CA ALA A 128 -12.81 1.87 18.14
C ALA A 128 -14.22 1.31 18.01
N THR A 129 -14.45 0.52 16.98
CA THR A 129 -15.74 -0.14 16.75
C THR A 129 -15.64 -1.62 17.05
N ARG A 130 -16.74 -2.18 17.52
CA ARG A 130 -16.86 -3.59 17.82
C ARG A 130 -18.27 -4.08 17.54
N PHE A 131 -18.41 -5.20 16.83
CA PHE A 131 -19.68 -5.90 16.73
C PHE A 131 -19.86 -6.80 17.95
N ILE A 132 -21.00 -6.67 18.60
CA ILE A 132 -21.43 -7.57 19.68
C ILE A 132 -22.44 -8.57 19.17
N SER A 133 -22.92 -9.45 20.07
CA SER A 133 -23.99 -10.40 19.77
C SER A 133 -25.18 -9.69 19.11
N ASN A 134 -25.81 -10.33 18.15
CA ASN A 134 -26.93 -9.82 17.35
C ASN A 134 -26.58 -8.72 16.31
N GLY A 135 -25.29 -8.54 15.97
CA GLY A 135 -24.87 -7.60 14.91
C GLY A 135 -25.01 -6.11 15.27
N VAL A 136 -25.18 -5.78 16.55
CA VAL A 136 -25.17 -4.41 17.03
C VAL A 136 -23.74 -3.89 17.03
N LEU A 137 -23.54 -2.69 16.49
CA LEU A 137 -22.25 -2.01 16.50
C LEU A 137 -22.11 -1.10 17.72
N GLU A 138 -21.11 -1.40 18.55
CA GLU A 138 -20.66 -0.55 19.64
C GLU A 138 -19.54 0.38 19.18
N ILE A 139 -19.60 1.63 19.59
CA ILE A 139 -18.57 2.66 19.43
C ILE A 139 -17.96 2.94 20.78
N GLN A 140 -16.69 2.61 20.96
CA GLN A 140 -15.97 2.81 22.21
C GLN A 140 -14.99 3.97 22.08
N PHE A 141 -15.04 4.91 23.03
CA PHE A 141 -14.14 6.05 23.16
C PHE A 141 -13.07 5.81 24.23
N GLY A 142 -12.08 6.69 24.28
CA GLY A 142 -10.99 6.60 25.24
C GLY A 142 -11.36 7.01 26.66
N ALA A 143 -10.33 7.24 27.48
CA ALA A 143 -10.47 7.62 28.87
C ALA A 143 -9.90 9.01 29.23
N GLY A 144 -9.15 9.61 28.28
CA GLY A 144 -8.45 10.88 28.48
C GLY A 144 -9.39 12.08 28.46
N SER A 145 -9.07 13.09 29.25
CA SER A 145 -9.75 14.40 29.26
C SER A 145 -8.78 15.45 28.72
N SER A 146 -9.29 16.37 27.90
CA SER A 146 -8.50 17.50 27.38
C SER A 146 -7.95 18.42 28.47
N ASP A 147 -8.48 18.33 29.67
CA ASP A 147 -8.12 19.21 30.80
C ASP A 147 -6.92 18.68 31.59
N LYS A 148 -6.42 17.48 31.29
CA LYS A 148 -5.25 16.90 31.95
C LYS A 148 -4.06 16.90 31.02
N VAL A 149 -2.88 17.19 31.60
CA VAL A 149 -1.59 17.11 30.88
C VAL A 149 -1.42 15.70 30.33
N ASP A 150 -0.95 15.59 29.08
CA ASP A 150 -0.59 14.32 28.46
C ASP A 150 0.52 13.65 29.28
N GLU A 151 0.17 12.59 29.99
CA GLU A 151 1.15 11.67 30.53
C GLU A 151 1.45 10.67 29.42
N GLU A 152 2.62 10.77 28.81
CA GLU A 152 3.10 9.76 27.85
C GLU A 152 3.32 8.43 28.60
N ILE A 153 2.91 7.31 27.99
CA ILE A 153 3.15 5.96 28.54
C ILE A 153 4.64 5.66 28.61
N LEU A 154 5.43 6.22 27.66
CA LEU A 154 6.87 6.15 27.74
C LEU A 154 7.30 7.08 28.86
N PRO A 155 7.81 6.54 29.98
CA PRO A 155 8.38 7.39 30.99
C PRO A 155 9.48 8.21 30.33
N ILE A 156 9.33 9.52 30.40
CA ILE A 156 10.42 10.43 30.02
C ILE A 156 11.64 9.96 30.79
N PRO A 157 12.79 9.68 30.15
CA PRO A 157 13.97 9.18 30.83
C PRO A 157 14.35 9.99 32.06
N ASP A 158 14.06 11.30 32.06
CA ASP A 158 14.27 12.19 33.23
C ASP A 158 13.29 11.92 34.37
N ASN A 159 12.11 11.34 34.12
CA ASN A 159 11.12 11.00 35.14
C ASN A 159 11.36 9.59 35.73
N VAL A 160 12.00 8.71 34.99
CA VAL A 160 12.47 7.38 35.44
C VAL A 160 13.93 7.46 35.90
N GLY A 161 14.51 8.63 35.77
CA GLY A 161 15.95 8.87 35.88
C GLY A 161 16.65 8.22 37.04
N LEU A 162 17.57 7.41 36.67
CA LEU A 162 18.68 6.88 37.51
C LEU A 162 19.56 8.01 38.08
N GLY A 163 19.32 9.26 37.73
CA GLY A 163 20.10 10.42 38.16
C GLY A 163 19.34 11.34 39.09
N ASN A 164 18.95 10.85 40.23
CA ASN A 164 18.38 11.70 41.23
C ASN A 164 19.49 12.54 41.91
N ARG A 165 19.67 13.78 41.51
CA ARG A 165 20.59 14.73 42.13
C ARG A 165 20.35 14.91 43.64
N ASP A 166 19.13 14.61 44.12
CA ASP A 166 18.71 14.86 45.47
C ASP A 166 18.42 13.57 46.26
N GLY A 167 18.83 12.40 45.80
CA GLY A 167 18.71 11.12 46.51
C GLY A 167 17.28 10.64 46.75
N ARG A 168 16.27 11.24 46.12
CA ARG A 168 14.86 10.86 46.26
C ARG A 168 14.45 9.97 45.07
N SER A 169 14.06 8.75 45.34
CA SER A 169 13.55 7.83 44.34
C SER A 169 12.19 8.31 43.79
N LYS A 170 12.17 8.74 42.52
CA LYS A 170 10.92 9.01 41.78
C LYS A 170 10.23 7.72 41.31
N LEU A 171 10.86 6.58 41.46
CA LEU A 171 10.33 5.27 41.05
C LEU A 171 9.00 4.93 41.72
N ASN A 172 8.76 5.45 42.94
CA ASN A 172 7.50 5.22 43.63
C ASN A 172 6.31 6.10 43.15
N GLN A 173 6.57 7.09 42.29
CA GLN A 173 5.53 7.94 41.70
C GLN A 173 5.27 7.66 40.22
N ALA A 174 6.18 6.97 39.53
CA ALA A 174 6.13 6.85 38.08
C ALA A 174 5.28 5.66 37.59
N ILE A 175 4.94 4.70 38.43
CA ILE A 175 4.25 3.48 38.03
C ILE A 175 3.02 3.27 38.92
N ASP A 176 2.06 4.15 38.79
CA ASP A 176 0.70 3.82 39.21
C ASP A 176 -0.07 3.35 37.98
N PRO A 177 -0.35 2.04 37.85
CA PRO A 177 -1.13 1.51 36.74
C PRO A 177 -2.48 2.18 36.57
N SER A 178 -3.05 2.77 37.64
CA SER A 178 -4.31 3.50 37.59
C SER A 178 -4.19 4.80 36.76
N ASN A 179 -3.02 5.41 36.68
CA ASN A 179 -2.80 6.61 35.87
C ASN A 179 -2.79 6.34 34.36
N PHE A 180 -2.38 5.16 33.95
CA PHE A 180 -2.47 4.77 32.53
C PHE A 180 -3.92 4.74 32.03
N LEU A 181 -4.85 4.35 32.87
CA LEU A 181 -6.26 4.30 32.52
C LEU A 181 -6.90 5.69 32.41
N LEU A 182 -6.22 6.73 32.92
CA LEU A 182 -6.70 8.11 32.92
C LEU A 182 -6.03 9.01 31.90
N SER A 183 -4.96 8.52 31.27
CA SER A 183 -4.18 9.30 30.32
C SER A 183 -4.84 9.33 28.94
N LYS A 184 -4.46 10.30 28.11
CA LYS A 184 -4.85 10.37 26.69
C LYS A 184 -4.26 9.25 25.83
N THR A 185 -3.52 8.35 26.42
CA THR A 185 -2.91 7.19 25.79
C THR A 185 -3.91 6.35 25.02
N TYR A 186 -5.13 6.19 25.54
CA TYR A 186 -6.21 5.48 24.87
C TYR A 186 -7.16 6.43 24.13
N GLY A 187 -6.76 7.68 23.90
CA GLY A 187 -7.56 8.70 23.26
C GLY A 187 -8.44 9.49 24.22
N GLU A 188 -8.96 10.59 23.71
CA GLU A 188 -9.85 11.46 24.44
C GLU A 188 -11.25 10.83 24.57
N VAL A 189 -12.01 11.31 25.55
CA VAL A 189 -13.44 11.01 25.71
C VAL A 189 -14.26 12.24 25.32
N PRO A 190 -15.32 12.09 24.52
CA PRO A 190 -16.22 13.19 24.22
C PRO A 190 -16.98 13.64 25.48
N LYS A 191 -17.06 14.96 25.70
CA LYS A 191 -17.72 15.56 26.87
C LYS A 191 -18.52 16.81 26.48
N ASN A 192 -19.66 17.03 27.11
CA ASN A 192 -20.49 18.22 26.92
C ASN A 192 -20.72 18.60 25.44
N THR A 193 -20.95 17.62 24.59
CA THR A 193 -21.09 17.78 23.16
C THR A 193 -22.18 16.88 22.59
N THR A 194 -22.68 17.22 21.43
CA THR A 194 -23.52 16.32 20.64
C THR A 194 -22.67 15.69 19.54
N LEU A 195 -22.54 14.36 19.57
CA LEU A 195 -21.90 13.61 18.51
C LEU A 195 -22.90 13.29 17.42
N THR A 196 -22.57 13.63 16.20
CA THR A 196 -23.30 13.22 14.99
C THR A 196 -22.55 12.07 14.36
N VAL A 197 -23.14 10.89 14.39
CA VAL A 197 -22.58 9.67 13.81
C VAL A 197 -23.27 9.42 12.48
N THR A 198 -22.51 9.45 11.41
CA THR A 198 -22.95 9.07 10.05
C THR A 198 -22.41 7.68 9.74
N TYR A 199 -23.28 6.75 9.40
CA TYR A 199 -22.92 5.35 9.15
C TYR A 199 -23.64 4.81 7.92
N LEU A 200 -23.09 3.73 7.38
CA LEU A 200 -23.57 3.06 6.18
C LEU A 200 -24.30 1.78 6.57
N LYS A 201 -25.52 1.65 6.10
CA LYS A 201 -26.39 0.49 6.33
C LYS A 201 -26.58 -0.29 5.04
N GLY A 202 -26.42 -1.59 5.09
CA GLY A 202 -26.53 -2.48 3.92
C GLY A 202 -25.88 -3.84 4.18
N GLY A 203 -25.38 -4.50 3.13
CA GLY A 203 -24.57 -5.71 3.26
C GLY A 203 -25.34 -7.05 3.19
N GLY A 204 -26.67 -7.06 3.31
CA GLY A 204 -27.47 -8.27 3.11
C GLY A 204 -27.63 -8.64 1.62
N ILE A 205 -28.16 -9.84 1.35
CA ILE A 205 -28.44 -10.31 -0.03
C ILE A 205 -29.31 -9.32 -0.79
N GLN A 206 -30.25 -8.66 -0.11
CA GLN A 206 -31.15 -7.65 -0.70
C GLN A 206 -30.43 -6.38 -1.14
N SER A 207 -29.22 -6.14 -0.67
CA SER A 207 -28.39 -5.00 -1.09
C SER A 207 -27.66 -5.26 -2.41
N ASN A 208 -27.69 -6.49 -2.94
CA ASN A 208 -27.11 -6.80 -4.23
C ASN A 208 -27.94 -6.19 -5.35
N THR A 209 -27.32 -5.31 -6.10
CA THR A 209 -27.94 -4.56 -7.22
C THR A 209 -27.69 -5.33 -8.52
N PRO A 210 -28.71 -5.67 -9.32
CA PRO A 210 -28.53 -6.31 -10.62
C PRO A 210 -27.73 -5.45 -11.60
N SER A 211 -27.18 -6.06 -12.64
CA SER A 211 -26.53 -5.33 -13.73
C SER A 211 -27.51 -4.39 -14.45
N ASN A 212 -27.01 -3.28 -14.98
CA ASN A 212 -27.76 -2.29 -15.78
C ASN A 212 -28.95 -1.64 -15.07
N THR A 213 -28.97 -1.62 -13.73
CA THR A 213 -30.03 -0.97 -12.96
C THR A 213 -29.69 0.46 -12.54
N ILE A 214 -28.39 0.79 -12.46
CA ILE A 214 -27.93 2.14 -12.13
C ILE A 214 -27.91 2.96 -13.42
N ASN A 215 -28.99 3.70 -13.68
CA ASN A 215 -29.17 4.47 -14.91
C ASN A 215 -29.60 5.91 -14.67
N LYS A 216 -29.62 6.39 -13.43
CA LYS A 216 -30.03 7.75 -13.08
C LYS A 216 -28.85 8.56 -12.55
N ILE A 217 -28.75 9.80 -13.01
CA ILE A 217 -27.78 10.79 -12.56
C ILE A 217 -28.51 11.76 -11.65
N ALA A 218 -28.05 11.90 -10.41
CA ALA A 218 -28.68 12.76 -9.40
C ALA A 218 -28.41 14.26 -9.65
N GLY A 219 -27.21 14.60 -10.11
CA GLY A 219 -26.84 15.98 -10.40
C GLY A 219 -25.61 16.09 -11.29
N ILE A 220 -25.52 17.17 -12.03
CA ILE A 220 -24.41 17.46 -12.94
C ILE A 220 -23.90 18.87 -12.64
N THR A 221 -22.58 18.98 -12.40
CA THR A 221 -21.91 20.27 -12.20
C THR A 221 -20.84 20.46 -13.26
N THR A 222 -20.94 21.57 -14.00
CA THR A 222 -19.95 21.95 -15.01
C THR A 222 -18.96 22.93 -14.39
N THR A 223 -17.68 22.59 -14.34
CA THR A 223 -16.63 23.40 -13.70
C THR A 223 -16.10 24.51 -14.60
N ASN A 224 -16.14 24.36 -15.93
CA ASN A 224 -15.55 25.28 -16.91
C ASN A 224 -16.63 26.17 -17.59
N LYS A 225 -17.65 26.58 -16.86
CA LYS A 225 -18.79 27.38 -17.38
C LYS A 225 -18.40 28.61 -18.19
N PRO A 226 -17.40 29.42 -17.85
CA PRO A 226 -17.10 30.67 -18.58
C PRO A 226 -16.67 30.45 -20.03
N ASN A 227 -16.12 29.28 -20.35
CA ASN A 227 -15.55 28.99 -21.67
C ASN A 227 -16.48 28.16 -22.58
N LEU A 228 -17.66 27.77 -22.09
CA LEU A 228 -18.61 26.96 -22.83
C LEU A 228 -19.89 27.73 -23.11
N ASN A 229 -20.34 27.75 -24.36
CA ASN A 229 -21.65 28.30 -24.71
C ASN A 229 -22.80 27.40 -24.18
N GLY A 230 -24.01 27.95 -24.07
CA GLY A 230 -25.14 27.23 -23.50
C GLY A 230 -25.53 25.96 -24.27
N THR A 231 -25.35 25.97 -25.59
CA THR A 231 -25.65 24.82 -26.48
C THR A 231 -24.70 23.67 -26.21
N THR A 232 -23.38 23.94 -26.06
CA THR A 232 -22.36 22.93 -25.74
C THR A 232 -22.57 22.37 -24.34
N GLN A 233 -22.93 23.20 -23.35
CA GLN A 233 -23.26 22.73 -22.01
C GLN A 233 -24.49 21.81 -22.00
N ALA A 234 -25.54 22.14 -22.78
CA ALA A 234 -26.69 21.27 -22.90
C ALA A 234 -26.34 19.93 -23.55
N PHE A 235 -25.56 19.97 -24.65
CA PHE A 235 -25.09 18.76 -25.32
C PHE A 235 -24.27 17.83 -24.38
N ILE A 236 -23.31 18.37 -23.64
CA ILE A 236 -22.52 17.61 -22.68
C ILE A 236 -23.41 16.97 -21.61
N ARG A 237 -24.37 17.74 -21.07
CA ARG A 237 -25.30 17.24 -20.07
C ARG A 237 -26.16 16.10 -20.59
N ASP A 238 -26.70 16.27 -21.80
CA ASP A 238 -27.64 15.32 -22.40
C ASP A 238 -26.94 14.06 -22.94
N SER A 239 -25.60 14.13 -23.17
CA SER A 239 -24.76 12.99 -23.58
C SER A 239 -24.28 12.12 -22.41
N LEU A 240 -24.44 12.59 -21.16
CA LEU A 240 -24.00 11.83 -19.99
C LEU A 240 -24.88 10.61 -19.76
N ALA A 241 -24.25 9.45 -19.61
CA ALA A 241 -24.89 8.20 -19.27
C ALA A 241 -24.14 7.50 -18.13
N VAL A 242 -24.85 6.76 -17.31
CA VAL A 242 -24.30 5.92 -16.25
C VAL A 242 -24.87 4.53 -16.34
N THR A 243 -24.04 3.51 -16.11
CA THR A 243 -24.49 2.12 -16.03
C THR A 243 -23.57 1.32 -15.11
N ASN A 244 -24.09 0.24 -14.54
CA ASN A 244 -23.30 -0.80 -13.89
C ASN A 244 -23.34 -2.05 -14.77
N PRO A 245 -22.29 -2.35 -15.53
CA PRO A 245 -22.28 -3.51 -16.45
C PRO A 245 -22.37 -4.84 -15.70
N GLU A 246 -21.83 -4.89 -14.48
CA GLU A 246 -21.82 -6.06 -13.63
C GLU A 246 -22.77 -5.91 -12.43
N PRO A 247 -23.37 -6.99 -11.93
CA PRO A 247 -24.14 -6.95 -10.70
C PRO A 247 -23.24 -6.68 -9.52
N SER A 248 -23.74 -6.06 -8.45
CA SER A 248 -23.00 -5.93 -7.22
C SER A 248 -22.84 -7.30 -6.54
N THR A 249 -21.68 -7.55 -5.95
CA THR A 249 -21.32 -8.78 -5.26
C THR A 249 -20.94 -8.50 -3.81
N GLY A 250 -20.95 -9.51 -2.95
CA GLY A 250 -20.53 -9.39 -1.54
C GLY A 250 -21.65 -9.22 -0.52
N GLY A 251 -22.89 -8.95 -0.96
CA GLY A 251 -24.04 -9.03 -0.06
C GLY A 251 -24.36 -10.47 0.30
N GLY A 252 -24.34 -10.82 1.60
CA GLY A 252 -24.53 -12.15 2.10
C GLY A 252 -25.29 -12.19 3.43
N SER A 253 -25.59 -13.39 3.89
CA SER A 253 -26.27 -13.64 5.18
C SER A 253 -25.32 -13.56 6.40
N GLY A 254 -24.06 -13.19 6.20
CA GLY A 254 -22.99 -13.26 7.20
C GLY A 254 -22.24 -14.60 7.19
N ASP A 255 -21.10 -14.63 7.88
CA ASP A 255 -20.27 -15.82 7.98
C ASP A 255 -20.93 -16.89 8.86
N SER A 256 -20.71 -18.16 8.54
CA SER A 256 -21.08 -19.26 9.42
C SER A 256 -20.21 -19.28 10.68
N ILE A 257 -20.67 -19.96 11.73
CA ILE A 257 -19.90 -20.11 12.99
C ILE A 257 -18.52 -20.74 12.73
N GLU A 258 -18.44 -21.70 11.78
CA GLU A 258 -17.19 -22.34 11.41
C GLU A 258 -16.25 -21.38 10.66
N ASP A 259 -16.78 -20.55 9.76
CA ASP A 259 -16.00 -19.52 9.07
C ASP A 259 -15.46 -18.49 10.06
N ILE A 260 -16.28 -18.03 11.01
CA ILE A 260 -15.86 -17.12 12.08
C ILE A 260 -14.75 -17.75 12.92
N ARG A 261 -14.86 -19.05 13.27
CA ARG A 261 -13.85 -19.76 14.04
C ARG A 261 -12.51 -19.85 13.29
N LEU A 262 -12.57 -20.23 12.02
CA LEU A 262 -11.38 -20.32 11.16
C LEU A 262 -10.72 -18.95 10.95
N ASN A 263 -11.52 -17.94 10.65
CA ASN A 263 -11.03 -16.56 10.46
C ASN A 263 -10.41 -16.00 11.75
N THR A 264 -10.99 -16.31 12.91
CA THR A 264 -10.45 -15.89 14.21
C THR A 264 -9.10 -16.53 14.48
N LEU A 265 -8.96 -17.84 14.24
CA LEU A 265 -7.69 -18.56 14.38
C LEU A 265 -6.62 -18.01 13.42
N ALA A 266 -6.98 -17.78 12.16
CA ALA A 266 -6.08 -17.20 11.16
C ALA A 266 -5.63 -15.78 11.54
N THR A 267 -6.55 -14.93 12.00
CA THR A 267 -6.25 -13.57 12.43
C THR A 267 -5.40 -13.53 13.68
N PHE A 268 -5.64 -14.43 14.64
CA PHE A 268 -4.84 -14.54 15.86
C PHE A 268 -3.40 -14.99 15.57
N SER A 269 -3.22 -15.90 14.61
CA SER A 269 -1.89 -16.37 14.19
C SER A 269 -1.15 -15.35 13.32
N ALA A 270 -1.86 -14.48 12.60
CA ALA A 270 -1.29 -13.44 11.75
C ALA A 270 -0.82 -12.25 12.60
N GLN A 271 0.46 -12.22 12.96
CA GLN A 271 1.04 -11.09 13.67
C GLN A 271 1.19 -9.87 12.73
N GLN A 272 0.64 -8.72 13.14
CA GLN A 272 0.72 -7.46 12.37
C GLN A 272 2.04 -6.71 12.59
N ARG A 273 3.07 -7.34 13.12
CA ARG A 273 4.38 -6.75 13.38
C ARG A 273 5.46 -7.46 12.58
N ILE A 274 6.50 -6.72 12.25
CA ILE A 274 7.67 -7.24 11.53
C ILE A 274 8.69 -7.72 12.56
N ILE A 275 9.08 -9.00 12.50
CA ILE A 275 10.10 -9.59 13.39
C ILE A 275 11.17 -10.26 12.56
N THR A 276 10.80 -11.00 11.52
CA THR A 276 11.72 -11.77 10.70
C THR A 276 12.07 -11.02 9.41
N LYS A 277 13.13 -11.46 8.73
CA LYS A 277 13.49 -10.94 7.40
C LYS A 277 12.34 -11.13 6.40
N ASN A 278 11.66 -12.27 6.47
CA ASN A 278 10.54 -12.56 5.57
C ASN A 278 9.36 -11.63 5.81
N ASP A 279 9.09 -11.24 7.06
CA ASP A 279 8.02 -10.28 7.35
C ASP A 279 8.30 -8.92 6.69
N TYR A 280 9.57 -8.47 6.71
CA TYR A 280 9.97 -7.25 5.99
C TYR A 280 9.71 -7.37 4.50
N LEU A 281 10.07 -8.50 3.88
CA LEU A 281 9.86 -8.72 2.46
C LEU A 281 8.36 -8.75 2.11
N VAL A 282 7.57 -9.52 2.84
CA VAL A 282 6.12 -9.61 2.64
C VAL A 282 5.46 -8.25 2.78
N ARG A 283 5.77 -7.50 3.83
CA ARG A 283 5.21 -6.16 4.03
C ARG A 283 5.65 -5.17 2.95
N THR A 284 6.92 -5.20 2.55
CA THR A 284 7.42 -4.34 1.46
C THR A 284 6.68 -4.60 0.16
N LEU A 285 6.49 -5.87 -0.21
CA LEU A 285 5.80 -6.25 -1.45
C LEU A 285 4.28 -6.07 -1.36
N SER A 286 3.70 -6.03 -0.16
CA SER A 286 2.25 -5.82 0.05
C SER A 286 1.86 -4.34 0.20
N MET A 287 2.79 -3.40 -0.02
CA MET A 287 2.45 -1.98 -0.04
C MET A 287 1.40 -1.69 -1.13
N PRO A 288 0.33 -0.94 -0.82
CA PRO A 288 -0.71 -0.61 -1.80
C PRO A 288 -0.14 0.06 -3.05
N PRO A 289 -0.51 -0.36 -4.28
CA PRO A 289 0.05 0.18 -5.53
C PRO A 289 -0.12 1.70 -5.71
N LYS A 290 -1.17 2.30 -5.13
CA LYS A 290 -1.39 3.75 -5.13
C LYS A 290 -0.28 4.56 -4.41
N LEU A 291 0.49 3.90 -3.54
CA LEU A 291 1.63 4.48 -2.82
C LEU A 291 2.96 4.24 -3.55
N GLY A 292 2.90 3.54 -4.67
CA GLY A 292 4.05 3.09 -5.44
C GLY A 292 4.18 1.55 -5.39
N SER A 293 4.77 0.96 -6.41
CA SER A 293 4.91 -0.49 -6.52
C SER A 293 6.37 -0.90 -6.35
N VAL A 294 6.60 -1.91 -5.49
CA VAL A 294 7.90 -2.55 -5.32
C VAL A 294 7.87 -3.89 -6.04
N ALA A 295 8.78 -4.09 -7.00
CA ALA A 295 8.88 -5.32 -7.78
C ALA A 295 9.64 -6.42 -7.04
N LYS A 296 10.80 -6.05 -6.50
CA LYS A 296 11.72 -6.95 -5.80
C LYS A 296 12.24 -6.28 -4.54
N ALA A 297 12.43 -7.08 -3.50
CA ALA A 297 12.99 -6.61 -2.25
C ALA A 297 13.95 -7.64 -1.64
N TYR A 298 14.99 -7.17 -0.97
CA TYR A 298 15.94 -8.00 -0.23
C TYR A 298 16.42 -7.24 1.02
N ILE A 299 16.54 -7.91 2.15
CA ILE A 299 16.97 -7.29 3.39
C ILE A 299 18.24 -7.96 3.95
N GLU A 300 19.18 -7.14 4.38
CA GLU A 300 20.41 -7.57 5.00
C GLU A 300 20.74 -6.73 6.24
N LYS A 301 21.26 -7.40 7.28
CA LYS A 301 21.74 -6.70 8.48
C LYS A 301 23.06 -5.97 8.18
N THR A 302 23.18 -4.75 8.69
CA THR A 302 24.34 -3.88 8.45
C THR A 302 25.66 -4.40 9.08
N SER A 303 25.59 -5.40 9.95
CA SER A 303 26.76 -5.96 10.65
C SER A 303 27.85 -6.56 9.74
N ASN A 304 27.51 -6.85 8.47
CA ASN A 304 28.41 -7.50 7.51
C ASN A 304 29.11 -6.51 6.56
N ILE A 305 28.82 -5.22 6.64
CA ILE A 305 29.45 -4.22 5.77
C ILE A 305 30.66 -3.65 6.47
N GLU A 306 31.85 -3.93 5.94
CA GLU A 306 33.11 -3.33 6.39
C GLU A 306 33.00 -1.80 6.27
N SER A 307 32.99 -1.10 7.39
CA SER A 307 33.12 0.37 7.37
C SER A 307 34.56 0.76 7.55
N ASN A 308 35.16 1.32 6.51
CA ASN A 308 36.44 2.03 6.61
C ASN A 308 36.32 3.41 7.30
N THR A 309 35.14 3.77 7.75
CA THR A 309 34.86 5.03 8.46
C THR A 309 34.42 4.67 9.87
N GLY A 310 35.21 5.01 10.87
CA GLY A 310 35.07 4.68 12.29
C GLY A 310 33.77 5.11 13.01
N ALA A 311 32.64 5.13 12.32
CA ALA A 311 31.32 5.35 12.91
C ALA A 311 30.81 4.05 13.55
N GLU A 312 30.41 4.10 14.81
CA GLU A 312 29.84 2.98 15.56
C GLU A 312 28.64 2.39 14.79
N LYS A 313 28.74 1.10 14.49
CA LYS A 313 27.69 0.36 13.77
C LYS A 313 26.55 0.03 14.73
N SER A 314 25.36 0.58 14.46
CA SER A 314 24.15 0.12 15.14
C SER A 314 23.83 -1.31 14.70
N GLN A 315 23.92 -2.26 15.63
CA GLN A 315 23.56 -3.68 15.39
C GLN A 315 22.08 -3.87 15.01
N LEU A 316 21.26 -2.85 15.22
CA LEU A 316 19.83 -2.83 14.96
C LEU A 316 19.46 -2.21 13.60
N SER A 317 20.44 -1.82 12.80
CA SER A 317 20.23 -1.28 11.48
C SER A 317 20.23 -2.36 10.41
N SER A 318 19.24 -2.31 9.51
CA SER A 318 19.11 -3.21 8.37
C SER A 318 19.03 -2.40 7.07
N ASN A 319 19.69 -2.89 6.02
CA ASN A 319 19.56 -2.34 4.67
C ASN A 319 18.50 -3.13 3.91
N LEU A 320 17.47 -2.43 3.46
CA LEU A 320 16.42 -2.96 2.58
C LEU A 320 16.74 -2.52 1.15
N TYR A 321 17.10 -3.46 0.30
CA TYR A 321 17.34 -3.24 -1.11
C TYR A 321 16.04 -3.45 -1.88
N VAL A 322 15.68 -2.48 -2.72
CA VAL A 322 14.41 -2.48 -3.44
C VAL A 322 14.60 -2.13 -4.91
N LEU A 323 13.75 -2.70 -5.75
CA LEU A 323 13.65 -2.42 -7.18
C LEU A 323 12.19 -2.31 -7.59
N GLY A 324 11.90 -1.48 -8.57
CA GLY A 324 10.59 -1.31 -9.19
C GLY A 324 10.54 -1.86 -10.61
N TYR A 325 9.36 -1.81 -11.22
CA TYR A 325 9.19 -1.99 -12.66
C TYR A 325 9.01 -0.64 -13.34
N ASP A 326 9.54 -0.49 -14.52
CA ASP A 326 9.18 0.60 -15.43
C ASP A 326 7.88 0.25 -16.20
N LYS A 327 7.46 1.15 -17.11
CA LYS A 327 6.27 0.96 -17.97
C LYS A 327 6.35 -0.27 -18.89
N ASP A 328 7.57 -0.68 -19.23
CA ASP A 328 7.85 -1.83 -20.13
C ASP A 328 8.15 -3.12 -19.33
N LYS A 329 7.92 -3.12 -18.01
CA LYS A 329 8.19 -4.19 -17.04
C LYS A 329 9.67 -4.57 -16.89
N TYR A 330 10.59 -3.66 -17.24
CA TYR A 330 12.00 -3.83 -16.88
C TYR A 330 12.26 -3.40 -15.45
N ILE A 331 13.23 -4.03 -14.83
CA ILE A 331 13.66 -3.69 -13.46
C ILE A 331 14.39 -2.35 -13.48
N THR A 332 13.96 -1.44 -12.61
CA THR A 332 14.55 -0.12 -12.44
C THR A 332 14.62 0.29 -10.96
N ASN A 333 15.38 1.33 -10.66
CA ASN A 333 15.43 1.88 -9.32
C ASN A 333 14.11 2.56 -8.96
N LEU A 334 13.73 2.45 -7.69
CA LEU A 334 12.53 3.13 -7.19
C LEU A 334 12.75 4.65 -7.11
N ASN A 335 11.69 5.39 -7.44
CA ASN A 335 11.68 6.84 -7.25
C ASN A 335 11.67 7.23 -5.76
N THR A 336 12.07 8.46 -5.47
CA THR A 336 12.18 8.99 -4.11
C THR A 336 10.83 9.03 -3.38
N ALA A 337 9.73 9.30 -4.09
CA ALA A 337 8.39 9.35 -3.51
C ALA A 337 7.95 7.97 -3.00
N THR A 338 8.16 6.91 -3.80
CA THR A 338 7.88 5.52 -3.39
C THR A 338 8.73 5.09 -2.20
N LYS A 339 10.03 5.46 -2.17
CA LYS A 339 10.92 5.17 -1.02
C LYS A 339 10.44 5.86 0.25
N THR A 340 10.03 7.13 0.16
CA THR A 340 9.47 7.88 1.29
C THR A 340 8.18 7.23 1.83
N ASN A 341 7.28 6.84 0.93
CA ASN A 341 6.07 6.12 1.31
C ASN A 341 6.39 4.78 1.96
N LEU A 342 7.36 4.04 1.43
CA LEU A 342 7.77 2.75 1.97
C LEU A 342 8.36 2.87 3.38
N ILE A 343 9.19 3.87 3.65
CA ILE A 343 9.70 4.16 5.00
C ILE A 343 8.53 4.39 5.95
N THR A 344 7.63 5.31 5.60
CA THR A 344 6.47 5.67 6.41
C THR A 344 5.54 4.48 6.64
N TYR A 345 5.34 3.64 5.62
CA TYR A 345 4.52 2.44 5.71
C TYR A 345 5.12 1.39 6.66
N LEU A 346 6.42 1.11 6.53
CA LEU A 346 7.12 0.13 7.36
C LEU A 346 7.27 0.60 8.83
N ASP A 347 7.37 1.90 9.06
CA ASP A 347 7.49 2.48 10.42
C ASP A 347 6.32 2.08 11.34
N ASN A 348 5.15 1.83 10.78
CA ASN A 348 3.99 1.39 11.57
C ASN A 348 4.06 -0.07 12.01
N PHE A 349 4.87 -0.88 11.36
CA PHE A 349 4.95 -2.34 11.61
C PHE A 349 6.25 -2.77 12.26
N LYS A 350 7.32 -1.99 12.13
CA LYS A 350 8.63 -2.33 12.68
C LYS A 350 8.69 -2.11 14.19
N PRO A 351 9.54 -2.84 14.93
CA PRO A 351 9.88 -2.51 16.32
C PRO A 351 10.53 -1.12 16.41
N LEU A 352 10.31 -0.44 17.53
CA LEU A 352 10.91 0.88 17.80
C LEU A 352 12.45 0.85 17.80
N SER A 353 13.04 -0.30 18.13
CA SER A 353 14.48 -0.50 18.17
C SER A 353 15.13 -0.61 16.79
N ASP A 354 14.37 -0.94 15.77
CA ASP A 354 14.92 -1.27 14.46
C ASP A 354 15.01 -0.02 13.55
N SER A 355 16.16 0.14 12.93
CA SER A 355 16.38 1.15 11.89
C SER A 355 16.47 0.49 10.52
N ILE A 356 15.74 1.03 9.55
CA ILE A 356 15.72 0.53 8.17
C ILE A 356 16.28 1.61 7.26
N ASN A 357 17.30 1.23 6.48
CA ASN A 357 17.83 2.06 5.40
C ASN A 357 17.38 1.50 4.06
N ILE A 358 16.59 2.25 3.31
CA ILE A 358 16.16 1.84 1.97
C ILE A 358 17.24 2.24 0.97
N LYS A 359 17.72 1.24 0.22
CA LYS A 359 18.76 1.39 -0.80
C LYS A 359 18.31 0.82 -2.12
N ASP A 360 18.84 1.38 -3.20
CA ASP A 360 18.70 0.79 -4.53
C ASP A 360 19.57 -0.45 -4.62
N ALA A 361 19.04 -1.51 -5.21
CA ALA A 361 19.82 -2.66 -5.58
C ALA A 361 20.55 -2.38 -6.91
N PHE A 362 21.73 -2.98 -7.08
CA PHE A 362 22.49 -2.87 -8.31
C PHE A 362 21.86 -3.75 -9.38
N VAL A 363 21.51 -3.16 -10.51
CA VAL A 363 21.04 -3.91 -11.70
C VAL A 363 22.25 -4.25 -12.56
N ILE A 364 22.45 -5.52 -12.81
CA ILE A 364 23.53 -6.02 -13.65
C ILE A 364 22.92 -6.64 -14.91
N ASN A 365 23.38 -6.16 -16.05
CA ASN A 365 22.99 -6.71 -17.34
C ASN A 365 24.08 -7.65 -17.85
N TYR A 366 23.70 -8.84 -18.25
CA TYR A 366 24.61 -9.82 -18.81
C TYR A 366 24.00 -10.58 -19.97
N GLY A 367 24.86 -11.08 -20.86
CA GLY A 367 24.52 -11.96 -21.96
C GLY A 367 25.11 -13.35 -21.72
N VAL A 368 24.49 -14.36 -22.27
CA VAL A 368 24.97 -15.74 -22.26
C VAL A 368 25.27 -16.14 -23.69
N ASP A 369 26.57 -16.42 -23.97
CA ASP A 369 26.99 -17.06 -25.22
C ASP A 369 27.16 -18.55 -24.97
N PHE A 370 26.60 -19.37 -25.80
CA PHE A 370 26.74 -20.82 -25.68
C PHE A 370 27.07 -21.48 -27.02
N GLU A 371 27.79 -22.57 -26.95
CA GLU A 371 28.19 -23.40 -28.08
C GLU A 371 27.69 -24.82 -27.85
N ILE A 372 26.93 -25.34 -28.81
CA ILE A 372 26.31 -26.66 -28.73
C ILE A 372 26.71 -27.52 -29.95
N THR A 373 26.71 -28.82 -29.77
CA THR A 373 26.75 -29.81 -30.84
C THR A 373 25.40 -30.50 -30.93
N THR A 374 24.84 -30.58 -32.13
CA THR A 374 23.52 -31.18 -32.41
C THR A 374 23.67 -32.57 -33.02
N PHE A 375 22.60 -33.39 -32.94
CA PHE A 375 22.58 -34.65 -33.67
C PHE A 375 22.38 -34.40 -35.16
N SER A 376 23.05 -35.22 -36.03
CA SER A 376 23.12 -35.01 -37.48
C SER A 376 21.77 -35.08 -38.24
N ASN A 377 20.69 -35.51 -37.60
CA ASN A 377 19.37 -35.66 -38.20
C ASN A 377 18.36 -34.56 -37.77
N THR A 378 18.83 -33.47 -37.23
CA THR A 378 17.99 -32.42 -36.67
C THR A 378 18.26 -31.06 -37.33
N SER A 379 17.30 -30.16 -37.29
CA SER A 379 17.46 -28.79 -37.80
C SER A 379 18.18 -27.94 -36.74
N ASP A 380 19.43 -27.55 -37.02
CA ASP A 380 20.27 -26.75 -36.11
C ASP A 380 19.61 -25.42 -35.73
N GLN A 381 18.91 -24.76 -36.67
CA GLN A 381 18.24 -23.49 -36.41
C GLN A 381 17.07 -23.65 -35.46
N GLN A 382 16.31 -24.74 -35.54
CA GLN A 382 15.18 -24.99 -34.67
C GLN A 382 15.66 -25.27 -33.25
N ILE A 383 16.70 -26.08 -33.08
CA ILE A 383 17.29 -26.39 -31.79
C ILE A 383 17.88 -25.13 -31.15
N LEU A 384 18.55 -24.29 -31.94
CA LEU A 384 19.09 -23.02 -31.44
C LEU A 384 17.99 -22.11 -30.92
N LEU A 385 16.87 -21.98 -31.64
CA LEU A 385 15.72 -21.19 -31.18
C LEU A 385 15.10 -21.76 -29.90
N GLU A 386 15.02 -23.08 -29.78
CA GLU A 386 14.48 -23.73 -28.57
C GLU A 386 15.42 -23.53 -27.38
N CYS A 387 16.73 -23.63 -27.56
CA CYS A 387 17.72 -23.30 -26.54
C CYS A 387 17.59 -21.83 -26.07
N VAL A 388 17.48 -20.89 -27.01
CA VAL A 388 17.30 -19.46 -26.69
C VAL A 388 15.99 -19.22 -25.98
N SER A 389 14.91 -19.88 -26.39
CA SER A 389 13.61 -19.78 -25.71
C SER A 389 13.66 -20.31 -24.28
N THR A 390 14.30 -21.45 -24.09
CA THR A 390 14.49 -22.09 -22.78
C THR A 390 15.32 -21.22 -21.84
N LEU A 391 16.39 -20.60 -22.35
CA LEU A 391 17.21 -19.65 -21.58
C LEU A 391 16.41 -18.39 -21.22
N LYS A 392 15.66 -17.82 -22.16
CA LYS A 392 14.80 -16.64 -21.88
C LYS A 392 13.75 -16.95 -20.81
N ASP A 393 13.17 -18.14 -20.84
CA ASP A 393 12.19 -18.55 -19.85
C ASP A 393 12.82 -18.81 -18.46
N TYR A 394 14.03 -19.35 -18.44
CA TYR A 394 14.80 -19.53 -17.21
C TYR A 394 15.17 -18.18 -16.59
N PHE A 395 15.68 -17.24 -17.37
CA PHE A 395 16.08 -15.91 -16.92
C PHE A 395 14.93 -14.88 -16.92
N ASN A 396 13.69 -15.33 -16.94
CA ASN A 396 12.55 -14.44 -16.82
C ASN A 396 12.62 -13.66 -15.49
N ILE A 397 12.52 -12.34 -15.58
CA ILE A 397 12.58 -11.41 -14.44
C ILE A 397 11.64 -11.82 -13.31
N ASP A 398 10.46 -12.33 -13.63
CA ASP A 398 9.46 -12.73 -12.61
C ASP A 398 9.93 -13.92 -11.76
N LYS A 399 10.76 -14.78 -12.30
CA LYS A 399 11.28 -15.98 -11.62
C LYS A 399 12.51 -15.71 -10.76
N TRP A 400 13.22 -14.59 -10.97
CA TRP A 400 14.45 -14.26 -10.28
C TRP A 400 14.26 -13.30 -9.12
N GLN A 401 15.05 -13.49 -8.05
CA GLN A 401 15.04 -12.64 -6.86
C GLN A 401 16.38 -11.91 -6.69
N ILE A 402 16.39 -10.83 -5.91
CA ILE A 402 17.63 -10.15 -5.53
C ILE A 402 18.50 -11.12 -4.72
N ASN A 403 19.81 -11.12 -4.97
CA ASN A 403 20.80 -12.00 -4.33
C ASN A 403 20.63 -13.51 -4.63
N GLN A 404 19.99 -13.83 -5.76
CA GLN A 404 19.94 -15.22 -6.24
C GLN A 404 21.23 -15.54 -7.01
N PRO A 405 21.94 -16.63 -6.69
CA PRO A 405 23.16 -16.99 -7.38
C PRO A 405 22.88 -17.50 -8.79
N ILE A 406 23.74 -17.13 -9.75
CA ILE A 406 23.76 -17.72 -11.08
C ILE A 406 24.67 -18.94 -11.02
N ILE A 407 24.11 -20.11 -11.31
CA ILE A 407 24.85 -21.38 -11.28
C ILE A 407 25.10 -21.83 -12.71
N GLU A 408 26.36 -21.80 -13.12
CA GLU A 408 26.78 -22.16 -14.50
C GLU A 408 26.38 -23.59 -14.87
N SER A 409 26.54 -24.54 -13.94
CA SER A 409 26.17 -25.94 -14.18
C SER A 409 24.68 -26.16 -14.43
N GLU A 410 23.81 -25.34 -13.86
CA GLU A 410 22.38 -25.42 -14.14
C GLU A 410 22.08 -25.03 -15.60
N ILE A 411 22.81 -24.05 -16.13
CA ILE A 411 22.64 -23.61 -17.51
C ILE A 411 23.14 -24.66 -18.49
N TYR A 412 24.28 -25.32 -18.19
CA TYR A 412 24.74 -26.48 -18.96
C TYR A 412 23.68 -27.59 -19.02
N ASN A 413 23.10 -27.93 -17.87
CA ASN A 413 22.03 -28.91 -17.76
C ASN A 413 20.76 -28.50 -18.50
N LEU A 414 20.39 -27.23 -18.39
CA LEU A 414 19.19 -26.68 -19.01
C LEU A 414 19.26 -26.74 -20.54
N ILE A 415 20.41 -26.34 -21.13
CA ILE A 415 20.65 -26.42 -22.58
C ILE A 415 20.80 -27.87 -23.00
N GLY A 416 21.51 -28.70 -22.23
CA GLY A 416 21.75 -30.12 -22.57
C GLY A 416 20.46 -30.96 -22.55
N ASN A 417 19.43 -30.54 -21.84
CA ASN A 417 18.13 -31.22 -21.83
C ASN A 417 17.20 -30.84 -22.99
N VAL A 418 17.60 -29.88 -23.84
CA VAL A 418 16.83 -29.53 -25.04
C VAL A 418 16.92 -30.65 -26.05
N GLY A 419 15.78 -31.09 -26.58
CA GLY A 419 15.72 -32.19 -27.55
C GLY A 419 16.54 -31.86 -28.82
N GLY A 420 17.44 -32.73 -29.17
CA GLY A 420 18.31 -32.57 -30.35
C GLY A 420 19.72 -32.04 -30.03
N VAL A 421 20.00 -31.59 -28.82
CA VAL A 421 21.33 -31.24 -28.35
C VAL A 421 22.08 -32.50 -27.98
N GLN A 422 23.25 -32.74 -28.58
CA GLN A 422 24.14 -33.87 -28.28
C GLN A 422 25.06 -33.54 -27.09
N SER A 423 25.67 -32.35 -27.14
CA SER A 423 26.52 -31.84 -26.06
C SER A 423 26.57 -30.32 -26.04
N VAL A 424 26.78 -29.77 -24.86
CA VAL A 424 27.07 -28.33 -24.63
C VAL A 424 28.57 -28.18 -24.50
N ASN A 425 29.21 -27.51 -25.46
CA ASN A 425 30.66 -27.39 -25.52
C ASN A 425 31.16 -26.27 -24.62
N ASN A 426 30.47 -25.14 -24.60
CA ASN A 426 30.89 -23.96 -23.84
C ASN A 426 29.70 -23.07 -23.47
N VAL A 427 29.77 -22.44 -22.31
CA VAL A 427 28.84 -21.38 -21.86
C VAL A 427 29.69 -20.24 -21.28
N ILE A 428 29.52 -19.05 -21.83
CA ILE A 428 30.26 -17.85 -21.40
C ILE A 428 29.30 -16.73 -21.03
N PHE A 429 29.47 -16.22 -19.84
CA PHE A 429 28.77 -15.02 -19.39
C PHE A 429 29.54 -13.76 -19.76
N LYS A 430 28.86 -12.80 -20.37
CA LYS A 430 29.43 -11.50 -20.73
C LYS A 430 28.66 -10.38 -20.03
N ASN A 431 29.36 -9.47 -19.38
CA ASN A 431 28.76 -8.25 -18.88
C ASN A 431 28.33 -7.34 -20.03
N LEU A 432 27.07 -6.91 -20.03
CA LEU A 432 26.55 -5.90 -20.93
C LEU A 432 26.53 -4.57 -20.19
N THR A 433 27.34 -3.62 -20.62
CA THR A 433 27.46 -2.29 -19.98
C THR A 433 27.40 -1.19 -20.98
N GLY A 434 26.85 -0.04 -20.60
CA GLY A 434 26.79 1.16 -21.43
C GLY A 434 25.42 1.83 -21.35
N VAL A 435 25.37 3.01 -20.78
CA VAL A 435 24.12 3.77 -20.60
C VAL A 435 23.49 4.13 -21.94
N GLU A 436 24.32 4.42 -22.96
CA GLU A 436 23.87 4.73 -24.32
C GLU A 436 23.13 3.53 -24.99
N LEU A 437 23.44 2.31 -24.55
CA LEU A 437 22.81 1.08 -25.02
C LEU A 437 21.64 0.62 -24.13
N GLY A 438 21.28 1.41 -23.11
CA GLY A 438 20.23 1.07 -22.16
C GLY A 438 20.66 0.09 -21.06
N TYR A 439 21.97 -0.18 -20.90
CA TYR A 439 22.49 -1.07 -19.88
C TYR A 439 23.04 -0.28 -18.68
N SER A 440 23.08 -0.95 -17.52
CA SER A 440 23.70 -0.39 -16.32
C SER A 440 25.22 -0.24 -16.46
N GLN A 441 25.83 0.57 -15.58
CA GLN A 441 27.29 0.71 -15.51
C GLN A 441 27.98 -0.38 -14.68
N TYR A 442 27.21 -1.20 -13.97
CA TYR A 442 27.71 -2.19 -13.04
C TYR A 442 28.17 -3.46 -13.79
N LYS A 443 29.29 -4.00 -13.30
CA LYS A 443 29.89 -5.22 -13.82
C LYS A 443 29.91 -6.28 -12.73
N TYR A 444 29.68 -7.52 -13.13
CA TYR A 444 29.77 -8.68 -12.25
C TYR A 444 31.05 -9.45 -12.56
N ASP A 445 31.75 -9.88 -11.50
CA ASP A 445 32.92 -10.74 -11.66
C ASP A 445 32.50 -12.21 -11.63
N PHE A 446 32.21 -12.78 -12.80
CA PHE A 446 31.83 -14.18 -12.93
C PHE A 446 32.94 -15.16 -12.51
N LYS A 447 34.23 -14.75 -12.58
CA LYS A 447 35.36 -15.59 -12.21
C LYS A 447 35.65 -15.58 -10.73
N GLY A 448 35.43 -14.47 -10.05
CA GLY A 448 35.62 -14.27 -8.61
C GLY A 448 34.46 -14.69 -7.75
N ALA A 449 33.28 -14.84 -8.33
CA ALA A 449 32.00 -15.07 -7.63
C ALA A 449 31.91 -16.42 -6.90
N THR A 450 32.74 -17.39 -7.25
CA THR A 450 32.74 -18.73 -6.64
C THR A 450 33.13 -18.72 -5.16
N LYS A 451 33.63 -17.61 -4.62
CA LYS A 451 34.15 -17.51 -3.24
C LYS A 451 33.52 -16.46 -2.35
N LYS A 452 32.67 -15.59 -2.86
CA LYS A 452 32.00 -14.52 -2.05
C LYS A 452 30.51 -14.47 -2.34
N LYS A 453 29.73 -14.39 -1.27
CA LYS A 453 28.31 -14.08 -1.32
C LYS A 453 28.16 -12.71 -1.98
N VAL A 454 27.67 -12.66 -3.20
CA VAL A 454 27.49 -11.42 -3.96
C VAL A 454 26.04 -11.00 -3.85
N ILE A 455 25.86 -9.74 -3.52
CA ILE A 455 24.56 -9.09 -3.46
C ILE A 455 24.34 -8.45 -4.84
N TYR A 456 23.27 -8.84 -5.50
CA TYR A 456 22.88 -8.32 -6.82
C TYR A 456 21.95 -7.15 -6.67
#